data_c118d297605ac71c56bb0216e520326e
#
_entry.id   c118d297605ac71c56bb0216e520326e
#
_cell.length_a   1.000
_cell.length_b   1.000
_cell.length_c   1.000
_cell.angle_alpha   90.00
_cell.angle_beta   90.00
_cell.angle_gamma   90.00
#
_symmetry.space_group_name_H-M   'P 1'
#
loop_
_entity.id
_entity.type
_entity.pdbx_description
1 polymer ?
#
loop_
_entity_poly.entity_id
_entity_poly.type
_entity_poly.pdbx_seq_one_letter_code
_entity_poly.pdbx_strand_id
1 'polypeptide(L)'
;KVTLKRMTKNIEIHMNSYAWLAKIVAERMVKNNIKGNIINLNSIYGLLGQDLSIYEKTSIKENMSYSLIKGGLTNLTRQMASYYGRFGIRINGICSGGLKGHVAGKSNFQSKQFVKNYQKRVPLKRLGDPEEIANVITFIASEASSYITGLNVVVDGGWTAI
;
A
#
# COMPACT_ATOMS: atom_id res chain seq x y z
N LYS A 1 9.63 -15.03 16.10
CA LYS A 1 8.27 -14.60 16.48
C LYS A 1 8.27 -13.10 16.66
N VAL A 2 7.19 -12.44 16.27
CA VAL A 2 7.01 -10.99 16.51
C VAL A 2 6.65 -10.81 17.99
N THR A 3 7.42 -9.96 18.69
CA THR A 3 7.12 -9.59 20.09
C THR A 3 6.19 -8.39 20.11
N LEU A 4 5.45 -8.17 21.20
CA LEU A 4 4.59 -6.99 21.38
C LEU A 4 5.40 -5.70 21.19
N LYS A 5 6.59 -5.60 21.78
CA LYS A 5 7.51 -4.45 21.63
C LYS A 5 7.82 -4.16 20.16
N ARG A 6 8.11 -5.19 19.36
CA ARG A 6 8.39 -5.03 17.92
C ARG A 6 7.15 -4.64 17.13
N MET A 7 6.00 -5.21 17.49
CA MET A 7 4.73 -4.88 16.85
C MET A 7 4.34 -3.41 17.13
N THR A 8 4.44 -2.94 18.37
CA THR A 8 4.19 -1.54 18.75
C THR A 8 5.10 -0.59 17.97
N LYS A 9 6.40 -0.88 17.92
CA LYS A 9 7.35 -0.06 17.15
C LYS A 9 7.02 -0.03 15.65
N ASN A 10 6.59 -1.16 15.07
CA ASN A 10 6.17 -1.19 13.66
C ASN A 10 4.92 -0.33 13.42
N ILE A 11 3.94 -0.39 14.32
CA ILE A 11 2.73 0.44 14.25
C ILE A 11 3.11 1.93 14.33
N GLU A 12 3.96 2.30 15.27
CA GLU A 12 4.43 3.66 15.44
C GLU A 12 5.12 4.20 14.17
N ILE A 13 6.06 3.43 13.62
CA ILE A 13 6.85 3.86 12.45
C ILE A 13 6.05 3.80 11.15
N HIS A 14 5.26 2.74 10.94
CA HIS A 14 4.67 2.45 9.62
C HIS A 14 3.15 2.72 9.53
N MET A 15 2.48 3.00 10.63
CA MET A 15 1.07 3.38 10.63
C MET A 15 0.88 4.80 11.14
N ASN A 16 1.33 5.10 12.36
CA ASN A 16 1.09 6.41 12.98
C ASN A 16 1.78 7.53 12.21
N SER A 17 3.04 7.34 11.77
CA SER A 17 3.75 8.38 11.01
C SER A 17 3.08 8.69 9.67
N TYR A 18 2.65 7.66 8.93
CA TYR A 18 1.95 7.86 7.65
C TYR A 18 0.58 8.52 7.85
N ALA A 19 -0.20 8.01 8.81
CA ALA A 19 -1.53 8.55 9.11
C ALA A 19 -1.43 10.01 9.58
N TRP A 20 -0.47 10.30 10.44
CA TRP A 20 -0.25 11.65 10.97
C TRP A 20 0.23 12.62 9.89
N LEU A 21 1.17 12.21 9.04
CA LEU A 21 1.64 13.03 7.92
C LEU A 21 0.50 13.34 6.95
N ALA A 22 -0.28 12.35 6.56
CA ALA A 22 -1.42 12.54 5.66
C ALA A 22 -2.44 13.52 6.27
N LYS A 23 -2.73 13.40 7.57
CA LYS A 23 -3.61 14.33 8.30
C LYS A 23 -3.07 15.76 8.28
N ILE A 24 -1.80 15.97 8.65
CA ILE A 24 -1.20 17.32 8.67
C ILE A 24 -1.23 17.96 7.28
N VAL A 25 -0.90 17.18 6.24
CA VAL A 25 -0.93 17.69 4.86
C VAL A 25 -2.36 18.09 4.47
N ALA A 26 -3.36 17.25 4.75
CA ALA A 26 -4.76 17.56 4.46
C ALA A 26 -5.24 18.81 5.20
N GLU A 27 -4.93 18.95 6.49
CA GLU A 27 -5.29 20.13 7.29
C GLU A 27 -4.63 21.41 6.75
N ARG A 28 -3.36 21.30 6.30
CA ARG A 28 -2.66 22.43 5.68
C ARG A 28 -3.31 22.83 4.34
N MET A 29 -3.75 21.86 3.54
CA MET A 29 -4.50 22.12 2.31
C MET A 29 -5.81 22.83 2.63
N VAL A 30 -6.57 22.36 3.62
CA VAL A 30 -7.82 23.01 4.06
C VAL A 30 -7.55 24.46 4.49
N LYS A 31 -6.57 24.68 5.37
CA LYS A 31 -6.22 26.00 5.90
C LYS A 31 -5.86 27.01 4.79
N ASN A 32 -5.25 26.53 3.71
CA ASN A 32 -4.81 27.39 2.61
C ASN A 32 -5.77 27.36 1.40
N ASN A 33 -6.96 26.77 1.52
CA ASN A 33 -7.93 26.60 0.43
C ASN A 33 -7.36 25.91 -0.81
N ILE A 34 -6.44 24.96 -0.60
CA ILE A 34 -5.81 24.18 -1.68
C ILE A 34 -6.67 22.94 -1.95
N LYS A 35 -7.25 22.86 -3.14
CA LYS A 35 -7.80 21.61 -3.67
C LYS A 35 -6.62 20.72 -4.04
N GLY A 36 -6.57 19.54 -3.46
CA GLY A 36 -5.38 18.71 -3.58
C GLY A 36 -5.68 17.21 -3.70
N ASN A 37 -4.61 16.45 -3.75
CA ASN A 37 -4.65 15.00 -3.84
C ASN A 37 -3.63 14.37 -2.89
N ILE A 38 -4.06 13.38 -2.12
CA ILE A 38 -3.20 12.56 -1.26
C ILE A 38 -3.34 11.11 -1.71
N ILE A 39 -2.20 10.45 -1.96
CA ILE A 39 -2.18 9.07 -2.41
C ILE A 39 -1.40 8.23 -1.39
N ASN A 40 -2.09 7.32 -0.72
CA ASN A 40 -1.50 6.40 0.26
C ASN A 40 -0.97 5.15 -0.45
N LEU A 41 0.30 4.83 -0.28
CA LEU A 41 0.86 3.57 -0.78
C LEU A 41 0.53 2.43 0.19
N ASN A 42 -0.49 1.68 -0.15
CA ASN A 42 -1.01 0.54 0.60
C ASN A 42 -0.44 -0.79 0.06
N SER A 43 -1.14 -1.88 0.30
CA SER A 43 -0.80 -3.22 -0.16
C SER A 43 -2.05 -4.06 -0.31
N ILE A 44 -2.02 -5.07 -1.16
CA ILE A 44 -3.05 -6.12 -1.19
C ILE A 44 -3.25 -6.78 0.18
N TYR A 45 -2.21 -6.83 1.02
CA TYR A 45 -2.30 -7.33 2.40
C TYR A 45 -2.99 -6.37 3.38
N GLY A 46 -3.48 -5.24 2.91
CA GLY A 46 -4.47 -4.42 3.58
C GLY A 46 -5.92 -4.82 3.25
N LEU A 47 -6.11 -5.70 2.26
CA LEU A 47 -7.41 -6.19 1.77
C LEU A 47 -7.63 -7.66 2.09
N LEU A 48 -6.56 -8.45 2.15
CA LEU A 48 -6.62 -9.90 2.34
C LEU A 48 -5.44 -10.39 3.21
N GLY A 49 -5.56 -11.63 3.70
CA GLY A 49 -4.48 -12.30 4.43
C GLY A 49 -3.31 -12.69 3.53
N GLN A 50 -2.15 -12.88 4.15
CA GLN A 50 -0.96 -13.34 3.44
C GLN A 50 -1.10 -14.81 3.03
N ASP A 51 -0.82 -15.12 1.77
CA ASP A 51 -0.64 -16.48 1.31
C ASP A 51 0.77 -16.96 1.70
N LEU A 52 0.84 -17.85 2.70
CA LEU A 52 2.11 -18.31 3.25
C LEU A 52 2.88 -19.23 2.29
N SER A 53 2.23 -19.79 1.28
CA SER A 53 2.87 -20.66 0.29
C SER A 53 3.99 -19.96 -0.49
N ILE A 54 3.87 -18.63 -0.67
CA ILE A 54 4.91 -17.85 -1.36
C ILE A 54 6.22 -17.75 -0.57
N TYR A 55 6.17 -18.00 0.75
CA TYR A 55 7.34 -17.95 1.63
C TYR A 55 7.99 -19.32 1.85
N GLU A 56 7.41 -20.40 1.31
CA GLU A 56 7.97 -21.74 1.42
C GLU A 56 9.39 -21.80 0.88
N LYS A 57 10.27 -22.48 1.62
CA LYS A 57 11.70 -22.61 1.30
C LYS A 57 12.44 -21.27 1.16
N THR A 58 11.93 -20.21 1.82
CA THR A 58 12.60 -18.92 1.95
C THR A 58 12.94 -18.61 3.41
N SER A 59 13.79 -17.62 3.64
CA SER A 59 14.06 -17.10 4.99
C SER A 59 13.03 -16.07 5.47
N ILE A 60 12.06 -15.73 4.62
CA ILE A 60 11.01 -14.75 4.92
C ILE A 60 9.99 -15.41 5.85
N LYS A 61 9.66 -14.71 6.92
CA LYS A 61 8.61 -15.12 7.87
C LYS A 61 7.40 -14.22 7.72
N GLU A 62 6.24 -14.76 8.05
CA GLU A 62 5.01 -13.98 8.11
C GLU A 62 5.17 -12.76 9.04
N ASN A 63 4.47 -11.69 8.73
CA ASN A 63 4.49 -10.47 9.52
C ASN A 63 3.07 -9.95 9.75
N MET A 64 2.45 -10.42 10.83
CA MET A 64 1.09 -10.04 11.23
C MET A 64 0.94 -8.51 11.39
N SER A 65 1.96 -7.80 11.89
CA SER A 65 1.91 -6.36 12.01
C SER A 65 1.85 -5.64 10.66
N TYR A 66 2.35 -6.25 9.58
CA TYR A 66 2.27 -5.68 8.25
C TYR A 66 0.82 -5.59 7.75
N SER A 67 0.08 -6.69 7.84
CA SER A 67 -1.34 -6.73 7.43
C SER A 67 -2.21 -5.82 8.31
N LEU A 68 -1.95 -5.79 9.62
CA LEU A 68 -2.62 -4.86 10.54
C LEU A 68 -2.41 -3.39 10.11
N ILE A 69 -1.16 -3.01 9.85
CA ILE A 69 -0.80 -1.64 9.44
C ILE A 69 -1.44 -1.30 8.09
N LYS A 70 -1.29 -2.18 7.10
CA LYS A 70 -1.82 -1.92 5.76
C LYS A 70 -3.34 -1.93 5.73
N GLY A 71 -4.00 -2.76 6.53
CA GLY A 71 -5.45 -2.74 6.73
C GLY A 71 -5.94 -1.43 7.35
N GLY A 72 -5.26 -0.96 8.39
CA GLY A 72 -5.53 0.34 9.02
C GLY A 72 -5.41 1.50 8.04
N LEU A 73 -4.31 1.56 7.27
CA LEU A 73 -4.08 2.61 6.27
C LEU A 73 -5.09 2.54 5.10
N THR A 74 -5.48 1.34 4.70
CA THR A 74 -6.50 1.13 3.66
C THR A 74 -7.85 1.70 4.07
N ASN A 75 -8.27 1.48 5.32
CA ASN A 75 -9.50 2.06 5.83
C ASN A 75 -9.37 3.56 6.15
N LEU A 76 -8.23 4.01 6.64
CA LEU A 76 -7.94 5.42 6.85
C LEU A 76 -8.10 6.23 5.56
N THR A 77 -7.70 5.69 4.41
CA THR A 77 -7.91 6.30 3.09
C THR A 77 -9.38 6.65 2.87
N ARG A 78 -10.30 5.74 3.16
CA ARG A 78 -11.75 5.97 3.05
C ARG A 78 -12.25 7.02 4.05
N GLN A 79 -11.81 6.91 5.29
CA GLN A 79 -12.18 7.85 6.35
C GLN A 79 -11.73 9.27 6.01
N MET A 80 -10.51 9.44 5.55
CA MET A 80 -9.98 10.75 5.17
C MET A 80 -10.69 11.31 3.93
N ALA A 81 -10.97 10.47 2.92
CA ALA A 81 -11.71 10.88 1.73
C ALA A 81 -13.12 11.39 2.09
N SER A 82 -13.84 10.67 2.97
CA SER A 82 -15.15 11.07 3.49
C SER A 82 -15.10 12.42 4.20
N TYR A 83 -14.08 12.66 5.01
CA TYR A 83 -13.96 13.89 5.78
C TYR A 83 -13.47 15.08 4.95
N TYR A 84 -12.43 14.90 4.15
CA TYR A 84 -11.77 16.00 3.43
C TYR A 84 -12.35 16.27 2.03
N GLY A 85 -13.17 15.39 1.49
CA GLY A 85 -13.80 15.55 0.18
C GLY A 85 -14.64 16.84 0.06
N ARG A 86 -15.32 17.25 1.13
CA ARG A 86 -16.07 18.53 1.20
C ARG A 86 -15.20 19.78 1.01
N PHE A 87 -13.89 19.66 1.16
CA PHE A 87 -12.91 20.73 0.93
C PHE A 87 -12.24 20.63 -0.45
N GLY A 88 -12.71 19.72 -1.30
CA GLY A 88 -12.14 19.49 -2.63
C GLY A 88 -10.79 18.73 -2.59
N ILE A 89 -10.49 18.01 -1.50
CA ILE A 89 -9.28 17.21 -1.38
C ILE A 89 -9.64 15.75 -1.65
N ARG A 90 -9.01 15.16 -2.68
CA ARG A 90 -9.18 13.76 -3.01
C ARG A 90 -8.14 12.91 -2.28
N ILE A 91 -8.55 11.78 -1.74
CA ILE A 91 -7.66 10.88 -1.01
C ILE A 91 -7.90 9.44 -1.49
N ASN A 92 -6.88 8.83 -2.07
CA ASN A 92 -6.94 7.48 -2.61
C ASN A 92 -5.77 6.63 -2.12
N GLY A 93 -5.91 5.32 -2.25
CA GLY A 93 -4.88 4.35 -1.93
C GLY A 93 -4.45 3.54 -3.15
N ILE A 94 -3.21 3.09 -3.19
CA ILE A 94 -2.74 2.11 -4.17
C ILE A 94 -2.37 0.83 -3.42
N CYS A 95 -3.14 -0.23 -3.63
CA CYS A 95 -2.90 -1.55 -3.06
C CYS A 95 -2.05 -2.37 -4.03
N SER A 96 -0.73 -2.24 -3.93
CA SER A 96 0.19 -2.97 -4.79
C SER A 96 0.35 -4.43 -4.39
N GLY A 97 0.53 -5.30 -5.38
CA GLY A 97 1.09 -6.64 -5.22
C GLY A 97 2.60 -6.63 -5.03
N GLY A 98 3.23 -7.78 -5.26
CA GLY A 98 4.70 -7.91 -5.21
C GLY A 98 5.37 -7.20 -6.38
N LEU A 99 6.34 -6.36 -6.07
CA LEU A 99 7.11 -5.58 -7.05
C LEU A 99 8.55 -6.09 -7.14
N LYS A 100 9.16 -5.98 -8.32
CA LYS A 100 10.59 -6.16 -8.52
C LYS A 100 11.37 -5.10 -7.73
N GLY A 101 12.56 -5.43 -7.26
CA GLY A 101 13.44 -4.47 -6.61
C GLY A 101 14.22 -5.08 -5.45
N HIS A 102 14.86 -4.21 -4.70
CA HIS A 102 15.60 -4.60 -3.51
C HIS A 102 14.66 -4.86 -2.33
N VAL A 103 15.07 -5.78 -1.47
CA VAL A 103 14.40 -5.95 -0.17
C VAL A 103 14.62 -4.68 0.65
N ALA A 104 13.55 -4.10 1.21
CA ALA A 104 13.64 -2.86 1.98
C ALA A 104 14.73 -2.94 3.07
N GLY A 105 15.61 -1.96 3.09
CA GLY A 105 16.75 -1.89 4.01
C GLY A 105 17.91 -2.84 3.70
N LYS A 106 17.94 -3.46 2.51
CA LYS A 106 19.02 -4.35 2.07
C LYS A 106 19.43 -4.02 0.63
N SER A 107 20.68 -4.32 0.30
CA SER A 107 21.21 -4.20 -1.07
C SER A 107 20.83 -5.40 -1.97
N ASN A 108 20.23 -6.44 -1.42
CA ASN A 108 19.94 -7.68 -2.14
C ASN A 108 18.55 -7.64 -2.77
N PHE A 109 18.41 -8.20 -3.97
CA PHE A 109 17.13 -8.49 -4.58
C PHE A 109 16.36 -9.58 -3.83
N GLN A 110 15.07 -9.72 -4.13
CA GLN A 110 14.25 -10.82 -3.62
C GLN A 110 14.88 -12.17 -4.00
N SER A 111 14.75 -13.16 -3.09
CA SER A 111 15.26 -14.50 -3.36
C SER A 111 14.60 -15.10 -4.60
N LYS A 112 15.36 -15.83 -5.41
CA LYS A 112 14.84 -16.55 -6.59
C LYS A 112 13.66 -17.48 -6.22
N GLN A 113 13.73 -18.12 -5.05
CA GLN A 113 12.66 -18.99 -4.59
C GLN A 113 11.36 -18.23 -4.29
N PHE A 114 11.43 -17.07 -3.64
CA PHE A 114 10.27 -16.20 -3.43
C PHE A 114 9.65 -15.79 -4.77
N VAL A 115 10.46 -15.31 -5.71
CA VAL A 115 9.96 -14.90 -7.05
C VAL A 115 9.27 -16.07 -7.75
N LYS A 116 9.86 -17.26 -7.73
CA LYS A 116 9.28 -18.48 -8.32
C LYS A 116 7.93 -18.84 -7.68
N ASN A 117 7.84 -18.76 -6.34
CA ASN A 117 6.60 -19.06 -5.63
C ASN A 117 5.54 -18.02 -5.96
N TYR A 118 5.90 -16.75 -5.95
CA TYR A 118 5.00 -15.64 -6.29
C TYR A 118 4.42 -15.77 -7.70
N GLN A 119 5.27 -16.09 -8.69
CA GLN A 119 4.86 -16.27 -10.08
C GLN A 119 3.85 -17.40 -10.29
N LYS A 120 3.90 -18.45 -9.47
CA LYS A 120 2.91 -19.53 -9.53
C LYS A 120 1.51 -19.06 -9.17
N ARG A 121 1.42 -18.15 -8.20
CA ARG A 121 0.15 -17.68 -7.63
C ARG A 121 -0.49 -16.55 -8.44
N VAL A 122 0.32 -15.60 -8.91
CA VAL A 122 -0.18 -14.43 -9.62
C VAL A 122 -0.56 -14.76 -11.08
N PRO A 123 -1.75 -14.34 -11.57
CA PRO A 123 -2.18 -14.60 -12.95
C PRO A 123 -1.20 -14.13 -14.02
N LEU A 124 -0.64 -12.93 -13.91
CA LEU A 124 0.35 -12.42 -14.88
C LEU A 124 1.73 -13.07 -14.79
N LYS A 125 1.93 -14.06 -13.89
CA LYS A 125 3.14 -14.89 -13.76
C LYS A 125 4.44 -14.11 -13.61
N ARG A 126 4.38 -12.90 -13.07
CA ARG A 126 5.55 -12.07 -12.77
C ARG A 126 5.30 -11.14 -11.59
N LEU A 127 6.36 -10.60 -11.05
CA LEU A 127 6.30 -9.40 -10.20
C LEU A 127 6.01 -8.17 -11.06
N GLY A 128 5.33 -7.20 -10.48
CA GLY A 128 5.13 -5.90 -11.12
C GLY A 128 6.42 -5.08 -11.16
N ASP A 129 6.54 -4.21 -12.12
CA ASP A 129 7.58 -3.19 -12.15
C ASP A 129 7.13 -1.96 -11.36
N PRO A 130 8.01 -1.30 -10.59
CA PRO A 130 7.66 -0.08 -9.85
C PRO A 130 7.06 1.01 -10.73
N GLU A 131 7.46 1.09 -11.99
CA GLU A 131 6.93 2.03 -12.97
C GLU A 131 5.44 1.81 -13.26
N GLU A 132 4.97 0.55 -13.23
CA GLU A 132 3.54 0.25 -13.41
C GLU A 132 2.70 0.85 -12.27
N ILE A 133 3.25 0.89 -11.04
CA ILE A 133 2.61 1.58 -9.92
C ILE A 133 2.67 3.10 -10.11
N ALA A 134 3.82 3.64 -10.55
CA ALA A 134 3.99 5.07 -10.82
C ALA A 134 3.00 5.58 -11.87
N ASN A 135 2.72 4.82 -12.91
CA ASN A 135 1.75 5.15 -13.94
C ASN A 135 0.32 5.27 -13.37
N VAL A 136 -0.07 4.35 -12.48
CA VAL A 136 -1.38 4.42 -11.79
C VAL A 136 -1.41 5.62 -10.84
N ILE A 137 -0.33 5.89 -10.10
CA ILE A 137 -0.22 7.09 -9.24
C ILE A 137 -0.39 8.36 -10.07
N THR A 138 0.27 8.46 -11.22
CA THR A 138 0.16 9.61 -12.13
C THR A 138 -1.28 9.82 -12.59
N PHE A 139 -2.00 8.76 -12.98
CA PHE A 139 -3.41 8.83 -13.32
C PHE A 139 -4.25 9.34 -12.12
N ILE A 140 -4.08 8.74 -10.94
CA ILE A 140 -4.83 9.13 -9.73
C ILE A 140 -4.47 10.54 -9.27
N ALA A 141 -3.27 11.03 -9.54
CA ALA A 141 -2.85 12.39 -9.23
C ALA A 141 -3.42 13.44 -10.19
N SER A 142 -3.81 13.05 -11.40
CA SER A 142 -4.25 13.95 -12.47
C SER A 142 -5.73 14.32 -12.38
N GLU A 143 -6.14 15.28 -13.21
CA GLU A 143 -7.54 15.67 -13.38
C GLU A 143 -8.38 14.58 -14.08
N ALA A 144 -7.76 13.64 -14.78
CA ALA A 144 -8.46 12.49 -15.38
C ALA A 144 -9.16 11.60 -14.31
N SER A 145 -8.78 11.73 -13.05
CA SER A 145 -9.38 11.05 -11.90
C SER A 145 -10.16 11.99 -10.97
N SER A 146 -10.59 13.16 -11.46
CA SER A 146 -11.20 14.22 -10.63
C SER A 146 -12.44 13.78 -9.83
N TYR A 147 -13.14 12.74 -10.26
CA TYR A 147 -14.30 12.16 -9.56
C TYR A 147 -13.98 10.90 -8.76
N ILE A 148 -12.68 10.59 -8.56
CA ILE A 148 -12.22 9.42 -7.82
C ILE A 148 -11.67 9.88 -6.46
N THR A 149 -12.31 9.46 -5.38
CA THR A 149 -11.84 9.63 -4.00
C THR A 149 -12.33 8.50 -3.11
N GLY A 150 -11.55 8.12 -2.10
CA GLY A 150 -11.84 7.00 -1.19
C GLY A 150 -11.57 5.61 -1.79
N LEU A 151 -11.10 5.55 -3.03
CA LEU A 151 -10.78 4.31 -3.71
C LEU A 151 -9.41 3.77 -3.26
N ASN A 152 -9.34 2.45 -3.07
CA ASN A 152 -8.09 1.72 -2.95
C ASN A 152 -7.89 0.91 -4.23
N VAL A 153 -7.09 1.44 -5.14
CA VAL A 153 -6.83 0.83 -6.45
C VAL A 153 -5.91 -0.36 -6.28
N VAL A 154 -6.34 -1.52 -6.75
CA VAL A 154 -5.55 -2.74 -6.72
C VAL A 154 -4.68 -2.81 -7.98
N VAL A 155 -3.36 -3.00 -7.79
CA VAL A 155 -2.38 -3.14 -8.88
C VAL A 155 -1.46 -4.32 -8.52
N ASP A 156 -1.87 -5.53 -8.88
CA ASP A 156 -1.31 -6.76 -8.30
C ASP A 156 -1.10 -7.91 -9.29
N GLY A 157 -1.29 -7.66 -10.59
CA GLY A 157 -1.16 -8.69 -11.61
C GLY A 157 -2.26 -9.77 -11.54
N GLY A 158 -3.38 -9.46 -10.91
CA GLY A 158 -4.53 -10.35 -10.74
C GLY A 158 -4.46 -11.23 -9.49
N TRP A 159 -3.55 -10.97 -8.56
CA TRP A 159 -3.44 -11.75 -7.32
C TRP A 159 -4.76 -11.84 -6.55
N THR A 160 -5.49 -10.73 -6.43
CA THR A 160 -6.76 -10.67 -5.70
C THR A 160 -7.97 -11.15 -6.48
N ALA A 161 -7.80 -11.52 -7.76
CA ALA A 161 -8.89 -11.98 -8.62
C ALA A 161 -9.17 -13.48 -8.50
N ILE A 162 -8.27 -14.25 -7.83
CA ILE A 162 -8.37 -15.72 -7.71
C ILE A 162 -8.10 -16.19 -6.30
#